data_fa6b057011a0d422cb6d0894e38b11bb
#
_entry.id   fa6b057011a0d422cb6d0894e38b11bb
#
_cell.length_a   1.000
_cell.length_b   1.000
_cell.length_c   1.000
_cell.angle_alpha   90.00
_cell.angle_beta   90.00
_cell.angle_gamma   90.00
#
_symmetry.space_group_name_H-M   'P 1'
#
loop_
_entity.id
_entity.type
_entity.pdbx_description
1 polymer ?
#
loop_
_entity_poly.entity_id
_entity_poly.type
_entity_poly.pdbx_seq_one_letter_code
_entity_poly.pdbx_strand_id
1 'polypeptide(L)'
;MYKRQTPNTALQIAHILLEYGADVNAAMPASTTLPETTGDTALLNLCRQLAFIDVSQLPQIRELVSLFISEGADVNHQNAAGETPLMACCRGMLLGDDSLDRLKLGIARLLLDHRADPSLRDKYGRTALQRIGNRSNEHLQMVLKYLPELSAPPLPKKENR
;
A
#
# COMPACT_ATOMS: atom_id res chain seq x y z
N MET A 1 4.85 21.90 -30.20
CA MET A 1 3.82 21.22 -29.40
C MET A 1 4.40 21.00 -28.01
N TYR A 2 4.13 21.92 -27.08
CA TYR A 2 4.65 21.87 -25.71
C TYR A 2 3.90 20.77 -24.97
N LYS A 3 4.52 19.60 -24.74
CA LYS A 3 4.12 18.74 -23.64
C LYS A 3 4.44 19.50 -22.34
N ARG A 4 3.44 20.15 -21.79
CA ARG A 4 3.51 20.55 -20.38
C ARG A 4 3.76 19.28 -19.58
N GLN A 5 5.00 19.09 -19.11
CA GLN A 5 5.23 18.29 -17.94
C GLN A 5 4.45 19.01 -16.85
N THR A 6 3.28 18.50 -16.51
CA THR A 6 2.59 18.91 -15.28
C THR A 6 3.57 18.57 -14.16
N PRO A 7 4.12 19.56 -13.44
CA PRO A 7 4.92 19.25 -12.27
C PRO A 7 4.09 18.31 -11.41
N ASN A 8 4.73 17.39 -10.70
CA ASN A 8 4.06 16.39 -9.86
C ASN A 8 3.22 17.11 -8.78
N THR A 9 2.07 17.61 -9.19
CA THR A 9 1.21 18.50 -8.39
C THR A 9 0.77 17.80 -7.11
N ALA A 10 0.51 16.49 -7.18
CA ALA A 10 0.12 15.72 -6.01
C ALA A 10 1.25 15.62 -4.97
N LEU A 11 2.50 15.41 -5.42
CA LEU A 11 3.65 15.35 -4.53
C LEU A 11 3.93 16.73 -3.90
N GLN A 12 3.84 17.80 -4.69
CA GLN A 12 4.01 19.17 -4.19
C GLN A 12 2.94 19.54 -3.15
N ILE A 13 1.68 19.22 -3.41
CA ILE A 13 0.58 19.44 -2.46
C ILE A 13 0.81 18.62 -1.19
N ALA A 14 1.21 17.36 -1.30
CA ALA A 14 1.51 16.53 -0.15
C ALA A 14 2.63 17.13 0.71
N HIS A 15 3.74 17.57 0.10
CA HIS A 15 4.83 18.25 0.80
C HIS A 15 4.33 19.48 1.55
N ILE A 16 3.61 20.37 0.86
CA ILE A 16 3.08 21.60 1.47
C ILE A 16 2.18 21.26 2.67
N LEU A 17 1.25 20.34 2.51
CA LEU A 17 0.34 19.96 3.60
C LEU A 17 1.10 19.42 4.81
N LEU A 18 2.10 18.58 4.59
CA LEU A 18 2.91 17.99 5.66
C LEU A 18 3.80 19.06 6.34
N GLU A 19 4.40 19.98 5.58
CA GLU A 19 5.15 21.12 6.12
C GLU A 19 4.28 22.04 7.00
N TYR A 20 2.98 22.18 6.67
CA TYR A 20 2.01 22.92 7.47
C TYR A 20 1.38 22.10 8.61
N GLY A 21 1.92 20.93 8.89
CA GLY A 21 1.53 20.11 10.06
C GLY A 21 0.32 19.22 9.83
N ALA A 22 -0.01 18.88 8.59
CA ALA A 22 -1.03 17.87 8.33
C ALA A 22 -0.59 16.52 8.94
N ASP A 23 -1.52 15.85 9.63
CA ASP A 23 -1.27 14.54 10.20
C ASP A 23 -1.25 13.47 9.08
N VAL A 24 -0.08 12.90 8.82
CA VAL A 24 0.10 11.84 7.81
C VAL A 24 -0.71 10.58 8.12
N ASN A 25 -1.08 10.38 9.40
CA ASN A 25 -1.87 9.26 9.89
C ASN A 25 -3.35 9.60 10.09
N ALA A 26 -3.80 10.80 9.68
CA ALA A 26 -5.20 11.13 9.71
C ALA A 26 -6.03 10.08 8.95
N ALA A 27 -7.01 9.50 9.64
CA ALA A 27 -7.87 8.46 9.07
C ALA A 27 -9.16 9.05 8.54
N MET A 28 -9.63 8.54 7.41
CA MET A 28 -10.91 8.95 6.81
C MET A 28 -12.08 8.65 7.76
N PRO A 29 -13.00 9.61 7.98
CA PRO A 29 -14.17 9.39 8.81
C PRO A 29 -15.09 8.32 8.21
N ALA A 30 -15.99 7.80 9.04
CA ALA A 30 -17.01 6.86 8.58
C ALA A 30 -17.83 7.45 7.42
N SER A 31 -17.88 6.72 6.31
CA SER A 31 -18.67 7.09 5.14
C SER A 31 -19.81 6.11 4.95
N THR A 32 -21.02 6.66 4.75
CA THR A 32 -22.20 5.84 4.43
C THR A 32 -22.18 5.33 2.98
N THR A 33 -21.48 6.03 2.10
CA THR A 33 -21.39 5.69 0.67
C THR A 33 -20.26 4.72 0.35
N LEU A 34 -19.17 4.77 1.12
CA LEU A 34 -18.00 3.92 0.94
C LEU A 34 -17.50 3.35 2.30
N PRO A 35 -18.26 2.45 2.91
CA PRO A 35 -17.91 1.92 4.23
C PRO A 35 -16.58 1.18 4.26
N GLU A 36 -16.11 0.70 3.10
CA GLU A 36 -14.83 -0.02 2.97
C GLU A 36 -13.60 0.88 3.14
N THR A 37 -13.76 2.20 2.94
CA THR A 37 -12.68 3.19 3.08
C THR A 37 -12.67 3.86 4.45
N THR A 38 -13.63 3.53 5.32
CA THR A 38 -13.68 4.05 6.68
C THR A 38 -12.40 3.73 7.42
N GLY A 39 -11.74 4.76 7.92
CA GLY A 39 -10.46 4.61 8.61
C GLY A 39 -9.25 4.46 7.68
N ASP A 40 -9.38 4.66 6.36
CA ASP A 40 -8.22 4.69 5.47
C ASP A 40 -7.33 5.90 5.80
N THR A 41 -6.04 5.67 5.95
CA THR A 41 -5.03 6.74 5.92
C THR A 41 -4.65 7.08 4.49
N ALA A 42 -3.94 8.20 4.29
CA ALA A 42 -3.45 8.59 2.97
C ALA A 42 -2.60 7.49 2.32
N LEU A 43 -1.71 6.84 3.10
CA LEU A 43 -0.87 5.73 2.62
C LEU A 43 -1.72 4.52 2.20
N LEU A 44 -2.71 4.13 3.01
CA LEU A 44 -3.57 2.98 2.69
C LEU A 44 -4.40 3.24 1.43
N ASN A 45 -5.00 4.45 1.33
CA ASN A 45 -5.77 4.85 0.16
C ASN A 45 -4.90 4.83 -1.11
N LEU A 46 -3.68 5.37 -1.05
CA LEU A 46 -2.75 5.36 -2.17
C LEU A 46 -2.43 3.92 -2.63
N CYS A 47 -2.13 3.01 -1.69
CA CYS A 47 -1.91 1.60 -2.01
C CYS A 47 -3.14 0.92 -2.62
N ARG A 48 -4.35 1.30 -2.20
CA ARG A 48 -5.60 0.77 -2.76
C ARG A 48 -5.81 1.22 -4.21
N GLN A 49 -5.49 2.48 -4.52
CA GLN A 49 -5.66 3.03 -5.85
C GLN A 49 -4.75 2.41 -6.90
N LEU A 50 -3.66 1.74 -6.50
CA LEU A 50 -2.76 1.02 -7.41
C LEU A 50 -3.48 0.03 -8.34
N ALA A 51 -4.68 -0.43 -7.99
CA ALA A 51 -5.48 -1.31 -8.84
C ALA A 51 -6.11 -0.59 -10.05
N PHE A 52 -6.17 0.76 -10.05
CA PHE A 52 -6.91 1.56 -11.00
C PHE A 52 -6.06 2.62 -11.72
N ILE A 53 -4.76 2.63 -11.51
CA ILE A 53 -3.86 3.68 -11.97
C ILE A 53 -3.23 3.33 -13.31
N ASP A 54 -3.09 4.36 -14.17
CA ASP A 54 -2.35 4.27 -15.42
C ASP A 54 -0.84 4.13 -15.16
N VAL A 55 -0.18 3.31 -15.97
CA VAL A 55 1.27 3.05 -15.92
C VAL A 55 2.10 4.35 -15.96
N SER A 56 1.61 5.40 -16.63
CA SER A 56 2.28 6.70 -16.70
C SER A 56 2.43 7.43 -15.35
N GLN A 57 1.60 7.10 -14.37
CA GLN A 57 1.57 7.72 -13.04
C GLN A 57 2.44 6.99 -11.99
N LEU A 58 2.99 5.84 -12.36
CA LEU A 58 3.71 4.94 -11.46
C LEU A 58 4.90 5.54 -10.72
N PRO A 59 5.80 6.32 -11.36
CA PRO A 59 6.94 6.92 -10.66
C PRO A 59 6.50 7.86 -9.54
N GLN A 60 5.45 8.65 -9.81
CA GLN A 60 4.91 9.64 -8.87
C GLN A 60 4.32 9.00 -7.62
N ILE A 61 3.69 7.84 -7.78
CA ILE A 61 3.08 7.12 -6.66
C ILE A 61 4.15 6.54 -5.75
N ARG A 62 5.21 5.99 -6.31
CA ARG A 62 6.33 5.49 -5.51
C ARG A 62 6.96 6.60 -4.68
N GLU A 63 7.12 7.79 -5.27
CA GLU A 63 7.64 8.97 -4.57
C GLU A 63 6.70 9.41 -3.43
N LEU A 64 5.38 9.41 -3.67
CA LEU A 64 4.38 9.71 -2.63
C LEU A 64 4.39 8.68 -1.50
N VAL A 65 4.46 7.40 -1.81
CA VAL A 65 4.58 6.34 -0.79
C VAL A 65 5.84 6.54 0.04
N SER A 66 6.98 6.81 -0.62
CA SER A 66 8.24 7.08 0.07
C SER A 66 8.16 8.32 0.97
N LEU A 67 7.52 9.40 0.49
CA LEU A 67 7.30 10.61 1.27
C LEU A 67 6.45 10.31 2.51
N PHE A 68 5.30 9.66 2.36
CA PHE A 68 4.44 9.36 3.52
C PHE A 68 5.15 8.50 4.56
N ILE A 69 5.93 7.51 4.12
CA ILE A 69 6.72 6.68 5.04
C ILE A 69 7.80 7.51 5.75
N SER A 70 8.51 8.40 5.05
CA SER A 70 9.53 9.27 5.66
C SER A 70 8.95 10.26 6.68
N GLU A 71 7.70 10.69 6.46
CA GLU A 71 6.95 11.55 7.38
C GLU A 71 6.25 10.79 8.51
N GLY A 72 6.53 9.50 8.67
CA GLY A 72 6.07 8.69 9.80
C GLY A 72 4.68 8.06 9.61
N ALA A 73 4.28 7.81 8.37
CA ALA A 73 3.05 7.05 8.13
C ALA A 73 3.13 5.65 8.76
N ASP A 74 2.07 5.26 9.45
CA ASP A 74 1.94 3.92 10.01
C ASP A 74 1.70 2.90 8.90
N VAL A 75 2.75 2.15 8.56
CA VAL A 75 2.71 1.11 7.51
C VAL A 75 1.86 -0.11 7.91
N ASN A 76 1.50 -0.23 9.19
CA ASN A 76 0.69 -1.30 9.76
C ASN A 76 -0.72 -0.85 10.16
N HIS A 77 -1.09 0.39 9.83
CA HIS A 77 -2.43 0.89 10.10
C HIS A 77 -3.49 -0.05 9.50
N GLN A 78 -4.51 -0.39 10.30
CA GLN A 78 -5.66 -1.18 9.87
C GLN A 78 -6.91 -0.29 9.84
N ASN A 79 -7.57 -0.21 8.70
CA ASN A 79 -8.86 0.47 8.58
C ASN A 79 -10.00 -0.34 9.23
N ALA A 80 -11.24 0.14 9.12
CA ALA A 80 -12.43 -0.55 9.66
C ALA A 80 -12.65 -1.98 9.11
N ALA A 81 -12.08 -2.29 7.94
CA ALA A 81 -12.09 -3.64 7.37
C ALA A 81 -10.90 -4.49 7.83
N GLY A 82 -10.01 -3.97 8.68
CA GLY A 82 -8.76 -4.61 9.07
C GLY A 82 -7.72 -4.64 7.94
N GLU A 83 -7.92 -3.88 6.87
CA GLU A 83 -7.01 -3.86 5.72
C GLU A 83 -5.80 -2.97 6.02
N THR A 84 -4.60 -3.47 5.73
CA THR A 84 -3.34 -2.72 5.82
C THR A 84 -2.90 -2.19 4.45
N PRO A 85 -1.97 -1.20 4.38
CA PRO A 85 -1.37 -0.78 3.12
C PRO A 85 -0.77 -1.94 2.31
N LEU A 86 -0.10 -2.89 2.97
CA LEU A 86 0.47 -4.07 2.32
C LEU A 86 -0.62 -4.98 1.72
N MET A 87 -1.73 -5.20 2.43
CA MET A 87 -2.87 -5.97 1.90
C MET A 87 -3.52 -5.28 0.71
N ALA A 88 -3.68 -3.95 0.77
CA ALA A 88 -4.24 -3.16 -0.32
C ALA A 88 -3.34 -3.23 -1.58
N CYS A 89 -2.01 -3.13 -1.40
CA CYS A 89 -1.03 -3.28 -2.47
C CYS A 89 -1.08 -4.68 -3.11
N CYS A 90 -1.22 -5.73 -2.29
CA CYS A 90 -1.28 -7.12 -2.77
C CYS A 90 -2.58 -7.45 -3.51
N ARG A 91 -3.65 -6.66 -3.30
CA ARG A 91 -4.93 -6.89 -3.98
C ARG A 91 -4.78 -6.79 -5.49
N GLY A 92 -5.17 -7.86 -6.19
CA GLY A 92 -5.16 -7.88 -7.65
C GLY A 92 -3.76 -7.84 -8.28
N MET A 93 -2.69 -8.12 -7.53
CA MET A 93 -1.42 -8.49 -8.16
C MET A 93 -1.67 -9.66 -9.12
N LEU A 94 -0.97 -9.68 -10.25
CA LEU A 94 -1.07 -10.73 -11.27
C LEU A 94 -2.35 -10.63 -12.15
N LEU A 95 -2.82 -9.42 -12.44
CA LEU A 95 -3.88 -9.20 -13.42
C LEU A 95 -3.40 -9.29 -14.89
N GLY A 96 -2.10 -9.55 -15.10
CA GLY A 96 -1.54 -9.77 -16.44
C GLY A 96 -0.88 -8.53 -17.07
N ASP A 97 -0.73 -7.44 -16.34
CA ASP A 97 0.10 -6.31 -16.76
C ASP A 97 1.43 -6.33 -16.00
N ASP A 98 2.48 -6.80 -16.67
CA ASP A 98 3.82 -6.93 -16.08
C ASP A 98 4.36 -5.63 -15.46
N SER A 99 4.01 -4.48 -16.03
CA SER A 99 4.49 -3.18 -15.57
C SER A 99 3.84 -2.78 -14.24
N LEU A 100 2.53 -2.97 -14.13
CA LEU A 100 1.77 -2.67 -12.91
C LEU A 100 2.13 -3.64 -11.78
N ASP A 101 2.31 -4.92 -12.10
CA ASP A 101 2.70 -5.92 -11.12
C ASP A 101 4.12 -5.66 -10.57
N ARG A 102 5.06 -5.24 -11.41
CA ARG A 102 6.41 -4.83 -10.98
C ARG A 102 6.36 -3.63 -10.05
N LEU A 103 5.49 -2.66 -10.31
CA LEU A 103 5.32 -1.53 -9.41
C LEU A 103 4.75 -1.96 -8.06
N LYS A 104 3.65 -2.73 -8.07
CA LYS A 104 3.04 -3.24 -6.84
C LYS A 104 4.05 -4.03 -6.01
N LEU A 105 4.86 -4.88 -6.67
CA LEU A 105 5.97 -5.58 -6.03
C LEU A 105 6.99 -4.61 -5.43
N GLY A 106 7.35 -3.54 -6.16
CA GLY A 106 8.28 -2.51 -5.67
C GLY A 106 7.74 -1.75 -4.45
N ILE A 107 6.44 -1.42 -4.44
CA ILE A 107 5.80 -0.76 -3.29
C ILE A 107 5.63 -1.72 -2.12
N ALA A 108 5.20 -2.96 -2.36
CA ALA A 108 5.12 -3.97 -1.31
C ALA A 108 6.50 -4.22 -0.67
N ARG A 109 7.57 -4.26 -1.48
CA ARG A 109 8.94 -4.35 -0.97
C ARG A 109 9.30 -3.15 -0.09
N LEU A 110 8.99 -1.94 -0.54
CA LEU A 110 9.22 -0.72 0.23
C LEU A 110 8.51 -0.75 1.58
N LEU A 111 7.25 -1.19 1.61
CA LEU A 111 6.49 -1.36 2.86
C LEU A 111 7.14 -2.39 3.80
N LEU A 112 7.57 -3.54 3.27
CA LEU A 112 8.23 -4.59 4.06
C LEU A 112 9.59 -4.12 4.61
N ASP A 113 10.38 -3.40 3.81
CA ASP A 113 11.66 -2.81 4.25
C ASP A 113 11.46 -1.81 5.40
N HIS A 114 10.26 -1.19 5.49
CA HIS A 114 9.84 -0.32 6.59
C HIS A 114 8.99 -1.02 7.65
N ARG A 115 9.13 -2.35 7.78
CA ARG A 115 8.53 -3.19 8.82
C ARG A 115 7.02 -3.34 8.73
N ALA A 116 6.45 -3.33 7.53
CA ALA A 116 5.08 -3.79 7.36
C ALA A 116 4.98 -5.26 7.80
N ASP A 117 4.00 -5.58 8.64
CA ASP A 117 3.79 -6.94 9.16
C ASP A 117 2.89 -7.73 8.19
N PRO A 118 3.44 -8.73 7.48
CA PRO A 118 2.69 -9.52 6.52
C PRO A 118 1.71 -10.51 7.18
N SER A 119 1.81 -10.72 8.49
CA SER A 119 0.99 -11.66 9.26
C SER A 119 -0.35 -11.08 9.74
N LEU A 120 -0.50 -9.75 9.69
CA LEU A 120 -1.75 -9.10 10.05
C LEU A 120 -2.90 -9.65 9.22
N ARG A 121 -4.10 -9.67 9.83
CA ARG A 121 -5.30 -10.24 9.21
C ARG A 121 -6.41 -9.20 9.11
N ASP A 122 -7.09 -9.20 7.97
CA ASP A 122 -8.30 -8.41 7.77
C ASP A 122 -9.50 -9.01 8.54
N LYS A 123 -10.65 -8.34 8.49
CA LYS A 123 -11.90 -8.80 9.15
C LYS A 123 -12.39 -10.18 8.70
N TYR A 124 -11.87 -10.70 7.58
CA TYR A 124 -12.16 -12.03 7.08
C TYR A 124 -11.05 -13.05 7.42
N GLY A 125 -10.09 -12.66 8.25
CA GLY A 125 -8.96 -13.48 8.65
C GLY A 125 -7.87 -13.65 7.59
N ARG A 126 -7.88 -12.88 6.51
CA ARG A 126 -6.94 -13.01 5.38
C ARG A 126 -5.71 -12.16 5.60
N THR A 127 -4.54 -12.71 5.31
CA THR A 127 -3.25 -12.01 5.27
C THR A 127 -3.01 -11.33 3.92
N ALA A 128 -1.95 -10.52 3.82
CA ALA A 128 -1.53 -9.90 2.56
C ALA A 128 -1.31 -10.93 1.45
N LEU A 129 -0.67 -12.07 1.75
CA LEU A 129 -0.47 -13.17 0.80
C LEU A 129 -1.80 -13.71 0.25
N GLN A 130 -2.79 -13.90 1.13
CA GLN A 130 -4.12 -14.41 0.75
C GLN A 130 -4.95 -13.40 -0.05
N ARG A 131 -4.54 -12.13 -0.09
CA ARG A 131 -5.17 -11.06 -0.89
C ARG A 131 -4.66 -11.02 -2.34
N ILE A 132 -3.57 -11.70 -2.65
CA ILE A 132 -3.04 -11.79 -4.02
C ILE A 132 -4.04 -12.48 -4.96
N GLY A 133 -4.98 -13.23 -4.40
CA GLY A 133 -6.03 -13.89 -5.17
C GLY A 133 -5.70 -15.33 -5.55
N ASN A 134 -6.72 -16.05 -6.01
CA ASN A 134 -6.63 -17.47 -6.34
C ASN A 134 -6.08 -17.64 -7.76
N ARG A 135 -4.75 -17.68 -7.91
CA ARG A 135 -4.08 -17.84 -9.21
C ARG A 135 -3.19 -19.07 -9.22
N SER A 136 -2.68 -19.43 -10.43
CA SER A 136 -1.84 -20.61 -10.58
C SER A 136 -0.67 -20.60 -9.58
N ASN A 137 -0.25 -21.78 -9.13
CA ASN A 137 0.88 -21.93 -8.23
C ASN A 137 2.16 -21.24 -8.74
N GLU A 138 2.34 -21.16 -10.05
CA GLU A 138 3.49 -20.51 -10.68
C GLU A 138 3.57 -19.01 -10.38
N HIS A 139 2.44 -18.31 -10.48
CA HIS A 139 2.39 -16.88 -10.16
C HIS A 139 2.60 -16.59 -8.68
N LEU A 140 2.03 -17.42 -7.81
CA LEU A 140 2.26 -17.30 -6.37
C LEU A 140 3.73 -17.52 -6.03
N GLN A 141 4.38 -18.49 -6.62
CA GLN A 141 5.82 -18.76 -6.45
C GLN A 141 6.66 -17.59 -6.96
N MET A 142 6.26 -16.95 -8.06
CA MET A 142 6.96 -15.76 -8.56
C MET A 142 6.89 -14.62 -7.53
N VAL A 143 5.72 -14.31 -7.00
CA VAL A 143 5.58 -13.26 -5.96
C VAL A 143 6.40 -13.60 -4.73
N LEU A 144 6.36 -14.83 -4.23
CA LEU A 144 7.12 -15.26 -3.07
C LEU A 144 8.64 -15.26 -3.32
N LYS A 145 9.09 -15.42 -4.56
CA LYS A 145 10.49 -15.26 -4.92
C LYS A 145 10.98 -13.82 -4.70
N TYR A 146 10.13 -12.83 -4.96
CA TYR A 146 10.45 -11.42 -4.78
C TYR A 146 10.12 -10.90 -3.37
N LEU A 147 9.12 -11.48 -2.72
CA LEU A 147 8.63 -11.09 -1.40
C LEU A 147 8.49 -12.32 -0.48
N PRO A 148 9.61 -12.98 -0.11
CA PRO A 148 9.58 -14.19 0.72
C PRO A 148 8.97 -13.94 2.10
N GLU A 149 9.02 -12.71 2.59
CA GLU A 149 8.46 -12.30 3.88
C GLU A 149 6.94 -12.50 3.97
N LEU A 150 6.23 -12.51 2.83
CA LEU A 150 4.79 -12.76 2.81
C LEU A 150 4.40 -14.15 3.34
N SER A 151 5.31 -15.12 3.28
CA SER A 151 5.13 -16.46 3.85
C SER A 151 5.68 -16.60 5.27
N ALA A 152 6.34 -15.58 5.81
CA ALA A 152 6.96 -15.63 7.13
C ALA A 152 5.92 -15.79 8.25
N PRO A 153 6.27 -16.48 9.36
CA PRO A 153 5.44 -16.50 10.55
C PRO A 153 5.35 -15.08 11.15
N PRO A 154 4.31 -14.83 11.97
CA PRO A 154 4.10 -13.51 12.57
C PRO A 154 5.34 -13.06 13.36
N LEU A 155 5.66 -11.77 13.23
CA LEU A 155 6.73 -11.17 14.01
C LEU A 155 6.44 -11.34 15.50
N PRO A 156 7.46 -11.67 16.33
CA PRO A 156 7.27 -11.77 17.78
C PRO A 156 6.76 -10.43 18.31
N LYS A 157 5.64 -10.49 19.05
CA LYS A 157 5.12 -9.31 19.74
C LYS A 157 6.23 -8.75 20.63
N LYS A 158 6.52 -7.46 20.50
CA LYS A 158 7.38 -6.79 21.50
C LYS A 158 6.70 -6.92 22.84
N GLU A 159 7.25 -7.74 23.73
CA GLU A 159 6.88 -7.68 25.16
C GLU A 159 7.26 -6.30 25.66
N ASN A 160 6.26 -5.50 26.00
CA ASN A 160 6.46 -4.28 26.76
C ASN A 160 6.94 -4.70 28.14
N ARG A 161 8.22 -4.53 28.38
CA ARG A 161 8.78 -4.50 29.74
C ARG A 161 8.66 -3.11 30.32
#